data_405b20f52e1cda58d96f599b20592ce9
#
_entry.id   405b20f52e1cda58d96f599b20592ce9
#
_cell.length_a   1.000
_cell.length_b   1.000
_cell.length_c   1.000
_cell.angle_alpha   90.00
_cell.angle_beta   90.00
_cell.angle_gamma   90.00
#
_symmetry.space_group_name_H-M   'P 1'
#
loop_
_entity.id
_entity.type
_entity.pdbx_description
1 polymer ?
#
loop_
_entity_poly.entity_id
_entity_poly.type
_entity_poly.pdbx_seq_one_letter_code
_entity_poly.pdbx_strand_id
1 'polypeptide(L)'
;WEAAKRNPDGTIAVNEKFTDMKALGDWLHERGLKFGIYSSPGNLTCGRYLGSLDHELQDAETYNSWGIDYLKYDWCGYGKKHPSEPDRNLVSSYIRPYLFMQRHLRQQPRDIFYSLCQYGMMNVWEWGAFIDANSWRTTGDITDTWKSLYSIGFEKQVDLYPYSKPGHWNDPD
;
A
#
# COMPACT_ATOMS: atom_id res chain seq x y z
N TRP A 1 -4.91 12.32 -4.04
CA TRP A 1 -6.13 12.03 -4.78
C TRP A 1 -7.37 11.91 -3.87
N GLU A 2 -7.21 11.38 -2.66
CA GLU A 2 -8.29 11.20 -1.70
C GLU A 2 -8.87 12.54 -1.24
N ALA A 3 -10.18 12.56 -0.98
CA ALA A 3 -10.83 13.63 -0.24
C ALA A 3 -10.61 13.49 1.28
N ALA A 4 -11.04 14.48 2.05
CA ALA A 4 -10.97 14.45 3.51
C ALA A 4 -12.09 13.61 4.15
N LYS A 5 -13.15 13.27 3.41
CA LYS A 5 -14.31 12.52 3.89
C LYS A 5 -14.81 11.57 2.81
N ARG A 6 -15.39 10.44 3.24
CA ARG A 6 -16.10 9.52 2.35
C ARG A 6 -17.42 10.10 1.86
N ASN A 7 -17.94 9.53 0.78
CA ASN A 7 -19.30 9.78 0.35
C ASN A 7 -20.31 9.28 1.39
N PRO A 8 -21.58 9.75 1.36
CA PRO A 8 -22.61 9.31 2.31
C PRO A 8 -22.86 7.80 2.32
N ASP A 9 -22.61 7.10 1.21
CA ASP A 9 -22.72 5.64 1.06
C ASP A 9 -21.48 4.88 1.56
N GLY A 10 -20.47 5.60 2.07
CA GLY A 10 -19.21 5.05 2.57
C GLY A 10 -18.14 4.86 1.48
N THR A 11 -18.42 5.04 0.21
CA THR A 11 -17.42 4.93 -0.86
C THR A 11 -16.33 5.99 -0.71
N ILE A 12 -15.13 5.66 -1.17
CA ILE A 12 -14.02 6.60 -1.12
C ILE A 12 -14.26 7.77 -2.08
N ALA A 13 -14.16 8.99 -1.56
CA ALA A 13 -14.30 10.19 -2.37
C ALA A 13 -12.96 10.67 -2.88
N VAL A 14 -12.94 11.24 -4.06
CA VAL A 14 -11.79 11.91 -4.66
C VAL A 14 -11.82 13.40 -4.38
N ASN A 15 -10.65 14.05 -4.34
CA ASN A 15 -10.58 15.49 -4.20
C ASN A 15 -10.90 16.19 -5.55
N GLU A 16 -11.12 17.49 -5.49
CA GLU A 16 -11.51 18.31 -6.64
C GLU A 16 -10.54 18.31 -7.83
N LYS A 17 -9.26 17.88 -7.59
CA LYS A 17 -8.24 17.78 -8.65
C LYS A 17 -8.37 16.52 -9.49
N PHE A 18 -9.10 15.52 -9.00
CA PHE A 18 -9.24 14.20 -9.61
C PHE A 18 -10.73 13.85 -9.75
N THR A 19 -11.44 14.60 -10.58
CA THR A 19 -12.91 14.51 -10.70
C THR A 19 -13.43 13.21 -11.26
N ASP A 20 -12.61 12.49 -12.05
CA ASP A 20 -12.98 11.21 -12.66
C ASP A 20 -11.74 10.29 -12.74
N MET A 21 -11.60 9.42 -11.74
CA MET A 21 -10.49 8.46 -11.64
C MET A 21 -10.58 7.36 -12.70
N LYS A 22 -11.80 6.98 -13.11
CA LYS A 22 -11.99 5.99 -14.17
C LYS A 22 -11.52 6.53 -15.51
N ALA A 23 -11.93 7.73 -15.87
CA ALA A 23 -11.47 8.38 -17.10
C ALA A 23 -9.95 8.61 -17.11
N LEU A 24 -9.35 8.96 -15.96
CA LEU A 24 -7.90 9.06 -15.83
C LEU A 24 -7.22 7.71 -16.06
N GLY A 25 -7.75 6.62 -15.49
CA GLY A 25 -7.24 5.27 -15.69
C GLY A 25 -7.30 4.86 -17.17
N ASP A 26 -8.43 5.07 -17.83
CA ASP A 26 -8.59 4.78 -19.25
C ASP A 26 -7.61 5.57 -20.11
N TRP A 27 -7.45 6.86 -19.82
CA TRP A 27 -6.50 7.73 -20.52
C TRP A 27 -5.05 7.25 -20.40
N LEU A 28 -4.64 6.76 -19.21
CA LEU A 28 -3.32 6.19 -18.99
C LEU A 28 -3.13 4.88 -19.76
N HIS A 29 -4.14 3.99 -19.71
CA HIS A 29 -4.09 2.68 -20.37
C HIS A 29 -4.03 2.80 -21.89
N GLU A 30 -4.77 3.73 -22.49
CA GLU A 30 -4.70 4.04 -23.93
C GLU A 30 -3.29 4.43 -24.39
N ARG A 31 -2.43 4.90 -23.46
CA ARG A 31 -1.02 5.27 -23.71
C ARG A 31 -0.01 4.19 -23.30
N GLY A 32 -0.51 3.00 -22.95
CA GLY A 32 0.34 1.89 -22.52
C GLY A 32 0.94 2.08 -21.12
N LEU A 33 0.43 3.05 -20.33
CA LEU A 33 0.88 3.31 -18.97
C LEU A 33 0.04 2.53 -17.96
N LYS A 34 0.60 2.30 -16.76
CA LYS A 34 -0.08 1.71 -15.62
C LYS A 34 -0.56 2.78 -14.65
N PHE A 35 -1.67 2.52 -13.98
CA PHE A 35 -2.26 3.45 -13.03
C PHE A 35 -2.04 2.99 -11.59
N GLY A 36 -1.23 3.72 -10.84
CA GLY A 36 -0.95 3.46 -9.44
C GLY A 36 -1.60 4.47 -8.51
N ILE A 37 -2.02 4.00 -7.34
CA ILE A 37 -2.54 4.83 -6.26
C ILE A 37 -1.89 4.50 -4.91
N TYR A 38 -2.18 5.32 -3.93
CA TYR A 38 -1.69 5.24 -2.58
C TYR A 38 -2.85 5.22 -1.58
N SER A 39 -2.76 4.39 -0.54
CA SER A 39 -3.66 4.41 0.62
C SER A 39 -2.96 3.87 1.88
N SER A 40 -3.69 3.63 2.96
CA SER A 40 -3.17 3.02 4.19
C SER A 40 -4.26 2.28 4.97
N PRO A 41 -3.88 1.34 5.86
CA PRO A 41 -4.83 0.56 6.65
C PRO A 41 -5.49 1.33 7.80
N GLY A 42 -5.03 2.54 8.11
CA GLY A 42 -5.62 3.36 9.17
C GLY A 42 -6.83 4.16 8.71
N ASN A 43 -7.41 4.93 9.64
CA ASN A 43 -8.47 5.89 9.30
C ASN A 43 -7.99 6.96 8.33
N LEU A 44 -6.71 7.34 8.44
CA LEU A 44 -6.08 8.37 7.63
C LEU A 44 -4.76 7.90 7.08
N THR A 45 -4.43 8.35 5.88
CA THR A 45 -3.10 8.25 5.29
C THR A 45 -2.10 9.15 6.02
N CYS A 46 -0.80 9.02 5.73
CA CYS A 46 0.23 9.91 6.31
C CYS A 46 0.02 11.37 5.91
N GLY A 47 -0.59 11.63 4.76
CA GLY A 47 -1.03 12.97 4.32
C GLY A 47 -2.33 13.47 4.99
N ARG A 48 -2.89 12.70 5.94
CA ARG A 48 -4.14 13.00 6.65
C ARG A 48 -5.40 13.04 5.77
N TYR A 49 -5.36 12.32 4.65
CA TYR A 49 -6.53 12.02 3.83
C TYR A 49 -7.12 10.66 4.22
N LEU A 50 -8.19 10.25 3.55
CA LEU A 50 -8.87 8.99 3.85
C LEU A 50 -7.94 7.78 3.72
N GLY A 51 -7.95 6.92 4.73
CA GLY A 51 -7.42 5.56 4.67
C GLY A 51 -8.56 4.54 4.54
N SER A 52 -8.21 3.25 4.54
CA SER A 52 -9.15 2.17 4.20
C SER A 52 -9.76 1.46 5.43
N LEU A 53 -9.45 1.87 6.66
CA LEU A 53 -9.92 1.17 7.87
C LEU A 53 -11.43 0.98 7.85
N ASP A 54 -11.88 -0.27 8.03
CA ASP A 54 -13.28 -0.72 8.01
C ASP A 54 -14.00 -0.55 6.66
N HIS A 55 -13.25 -0.24 5.59
CA HIS A 55 -13.77 -0.06 4.23
C HIS A 55 -12.96 -0.81 3.16
N GLU A 56 -12.10 -1.74 3.55
CA GLU A 56 -11.11 -2.36 2.66
C GLU A 56 -11.76 -3.08 1.47
N LEU A 57 -12.89 -3.77 1.68
CA LEU A 57 -13.64 -4.39 0.58
C LEU A 57 -14.16 -3.35 -0.40
N GLN A 58 -14.85 -2.33 0.11
CA GLN A 58 -15.46 -1.28 -0.71
C GLN A 58 -14.40 -0.48 -1.48
N ASP A 59 -13.25 -0.24 -0.84
CA ASP A 59 -12.12 0.45 -1.48
C ASP A 59 -11.50 -0.43 -2.57
N ALA A 60 -11.30 -1.73 -2.33
CA ALA A 60 -10.80 -2.66 -3.34
C ALA A 60 -11.72 -2.75 -4.57
N GLU A 61 -13.05 -2.80 -4.37
CA GLU A 61 -14.03 -2.75 -5.45
C GLU A 61 -13.93 -1.43 -6.24
N THR A 62 -13.76 -0.31 -5.54
CA THR A 62 -13.58 1.01 -6.16
C THR A 62 -12.29 1.06 -6.98
N TYR A 63 -11.16 0.56 -6.44
CA TYR A 63 -9.89 0.50 -7.16
C TYR A 63 -9.99 -0.34 -8.43
N ASN A 64 -10.66 -1.49 -8.35
CA ASN A 64 -10.95 -2.31 -9.52
C ASN A 64 -11.77 -1.54 -10.57
N SER A 65 -12.82 -0.82 -10.15
CA SER A 65 -13.69 -0.05 -11.05
C SER A 65 -12.96 1.09 -11.76
N TRP A 66 -11.96 1.69 -11.13
CA TRP A 66 -11.10 2.73 -11.71
C TRP A 66 -9.99 2.19 -12.62
N GLY A 67 -9.80 0.87 -12.65
CA GLY A 67 -8.76 0.25 -13.45
C GLY A 67 -7.36 0.40 -12.83
N ILE A 68 -7.27 0.47 -11.49
CA ILE A 68 -5.99 0.56 -10.79
C ILE A 68 -5.13 -0.69 -11.05
N ASP A 69 -3.85 -0.50 -11.37
CA ASP A 69 -2.86 -1.55 -11.59
C ASP A 69 -1.90 -1.73 -10.41
N TYR A 70 -1.76 -0.70 -9.54
CA TYR A 70 -0.78 -0.69 -8.46
C TYR A 70 -1.34 0.03 -7.23
N LEU A 71 -1.24 -0.59 -6.06
CA LEU A 71 -1.59 0.01 -4.79
C LEU A 71 -0.36 0.05 -3.88
N LYS A 72 0.15 1.26 -3.58
CA LYS A 72 1.07 1.48 -2.45
C LYS A 72 0.25 1.62 -1.17
N TYR A 73 0.42 0.67 -0.26
CA TYR A 73 -0.35 0.62 0.99
C TYR A 73 0.58 0.86 2.17
N ASP A 74 0.48 2.04 2.75
CA ASP A 74 1.39 2.56 3.75
C ASP A 74 1.05 2.07 5.18
N TRP A 75 1.86 2.43 6.15
CA TRP A 75 1.67 2.16 7.59
C TRP A 75 1.26 3.43 8.35
N CYS A 76 0.14 4.05 7.98
CA CYS A 76 -0.31 5.27 8.61
C CYS A 76 -1.60 5.05 9.40
N GLY A 77 -1.64 5.57 10.61
CA GLY A 77 -2.86 5.65 11.41
C GLY A 77 -3.40 4.35 12.01
N TYR A 78 -2.91 3.19 11.60
CA TYR A 78 -3.44 1.90 12.06
C TYR A 78 -3.15 1.65 13.54
N GLY A 79 -1.94 1.86 13.99
CA GLY A 79 -1.48 1.48 15.33
C GLY A 79 -1.91 2.38 16.49
N LYS A 80 -2.79 3.36 16.27
CA LYS A 80 -3.12 4.35 17.33
C LYS A 80 -4.58 4.33 17.80
N LYS A 81 -5.49 3.60 17.13
CA LYS A 81 -6.93 3.74 17.39
C LYS A 81 -7.78 2.46 17.23
N HIS A 82 -7.20 1.32 16.94
CA HIS A 82 -7.99 0.09 16.84
C HIS A 82 -8.13 -0.55 18.21
N PRO A 83 -9.35 -0.65 18.79
CA PRO A 83 -9.55 -1.19 20.15
C PRO A 83 -9.16 -2.68 20.30
N SER A 84 -8.99 -3.38 19.20
CA SER A 84 -8.58 -4.79 19.14
C SER A 84 -7.12 -4.99 18.70
N GLU A 85 -6.26 -3.96 18.82
CA GLU A 85 -4.86 -4.15 18.45
C GLU A 85 -4.19 -5.16 19.36
N PRO A 86 -3.68 -6.25 18.76
CA PRO A 86 -2.78 -7.13 19.50
C PRO A 86 -1.47 -6.40 19.79
N ASP A 87 -0.74 -6.93 20.76
CA ASP A 87 0.57 -6.45 21.17
C ASP A 87 1.44 -6.08 19.98
N ARG A 88 1.98 -4.84 19.98
CA ARG A 88 2.87 -4.33 18.93
C ARG A 88 4.18 -5.10 18.79
N ASN A 89 4.49 -5.96 19.76
CA ASN A 89 5.64 -6.85 19.70
C ASN A 89 5.38 -8.12 18.87
N LEU A 90 4.13 -8.32 18.40
CA LEU A 90 3.79 -9.50 17.62
C LEU A 90 3.78 -9.16 16.12
N VAL A 91 4.52 -9.93 15.33
CA VAL A 91 4.55 -9.82 13.86
C VAL A 91 3.15 -9.90 13.24
N SER A 92 2.25 -10.69 13.83
CA SER A 92 0.86 -10.81 13.39
C SER A 92 0.08 -9.48 13.38
N SER A 93 0.45 -8.55 14.25
CA SER A 93 -0.15 -7.20 14.30
C SER A 93 0.19 -6.37 13.07
N TYR A 94 1.38 -6.60 12.52
CA TYR A 94 1.84 -5.93 11.30
C TYR A 94 1.32 -6.63 10.05
N ILE A 95 1.19 -7.95 10.06
CA ILE A 95 0.67 -8.73 8.94
C ILE A 95 -0.82 -8.47 8.73
N ARG A 96 -1.60 -8.45 9.81
CA ARG A 96 -3.07 -8.45 9.76
C ARG A 96 -3.68 -7.40 8.84
N PRO A 97 -3.37 -6.09 8.93
CA PRO A 97 -4.01 -5.07 8.09
C PRO A 97 -3.67 -5.25 6.61
N TYR A 98 -2.45 -5.65 6.30
CA TYR A 98 -2.04 -5.92 4.92
C TYR A 98 -2.71 -7.17 4.35
N LEU A 99 -2.79 -8.25 5.14
CA LEU A 99 -3.50 -9.46 4.74
C LEU A 99 -5.00 -9.21 4.54
N PHE A 100 -5.58 -8.31 5.33
CA PHE A 100 -7.00 -7.97 5.23
C PHE A 100 -7.29 -7.26 3.89
N MET A 101 -6.53 -6.23 3.54
CA MET A 101 -6.64 -5.59 2.22
C MET A 101 -6.36 -6.57 1.08
N GLN A 102 -5.30 -7.39 1.19
CA GLN A 102 -4.93 -8.35 0.14
C GLN A 102 -6.05 -9.33 -0.18
N ARG A 103 -6.76 -9.85 0.82
CA ARG A 103 -7.90 -10.74 0.61
C ARG A 103 -9.00 -10.10 -0.25
N HIS A 104 -9.24 -8.81 -0.08
CA HIS A 104 -10.23 -8.08 -0.87
C HIS A 104 -9.71 -7.73 -2.26
N LEU A 105 -8.45 -7.38 -2.41
CA LEU A 105 -7.83 -7.19 -3.73
C LEU A 105 -7.90 -8.47 -4.57
N ARG A 106 -7.64 -9.65 -3.97
CA ARG A 106 -7.70 -10.95 -4.65
C ARG A 106 -9.11 -11.39 -5.07
N GLN A 107 -10.14 -10.80 -4.51
CA GLN A 107 -11.53 -11.04 -4.92
C GLN A 107 -11.91 -10.23 -6.16
N GLN A 108 -11.09 -9.26 -6.55
CA GLN A 108 -11.38 -8.43 -7.71
C GLN A 108 -10.96 -9.13 -9.01
N PRO A 109 -11.69 -8.89 -10.13
CA PRO A 109 -11.33 -9.45 -11.44
C PRO A 109 -9.99 -8.97 -11.98
N ARG A 110 -9.52 -7.81 -11.51
CA ARG A 110 -8.28 -7.17 -11.96
C ARG A 110 -7.13 -7.51 -11.03
N ASP A 111 -6.00 -7.90 -11.61
CA ASP A 111 -4.75 -8.02 -10.87
C ASP A 111 -4.22 -6.63 -10.50
N ILE A 112 -4.05 -6.40 -9.21
CA ILE A 112 -3.49 -5.16 -8.67
C ILE A 112 -2.15 -5.50 -8.00
N PHE A 113 -1.07 -4.90 -8.49
CA PHE A 113 0.24 -5.00 -7.86
C PHE A 113 0.19 -4.38 -6.46
N TYR A 114 0.42 -5.19 -5.43
CA TYR A 114 0.28 -4.78 -4.04
C TYR A 114 1.65 -4.52 -3.40
N SER A 115 1.90 -3.27 -3.04
CA SER A 115 3.16 -2.80 -2.45
C SER A 115 2.96 -2.39 -1.00
N LEU A 116 3.70 -3.04 -0.09
CA LEU A 116 3.66 -2.76 1.33
C LEU A 116 4.68 -1.67 1.69
N CYS A 117 4.21 -0.54 2.21
CA CYS A 117 5.06 0.55 2.64
C CYS A 117 5.07 0.65 4.17
N GLN A 118 5.79 -0.26 4.84
CA GLN A 118 5.85 -0.29 6.30
C GLN A 118 7.30 -0.24 6.86
N TYR A 119 8.24 0.25 6.05
CA TYR A 119 9.58 0.69 6.48
C TYR A 119 10.50 -0.43 6.99
N GLY A 120 10.29 -1.69 6.62
CA GLY A 120 11.10 -2.83 7.07
C GLY A 120 10.75 -3.36 8.45
N MET A 121 9.69 -2.84 9.08
CA MET A 121 9.30 -3.28 10.42
C MET A 121 8.96 -4.78 10.44
N MET A 122 9.36 -5.46 11.52
CA MET A 122 9.14 -6.88 11.72
C MET A 122 9.64 -7.76 10.55
N ASN A 123 10.75 -7.35 9.92
CA ASN A 123 11.36 -8.10 8.83
C ASN A 123 10.35 -8.42 7.72
N VAL A 124 9.69 -7.41 7.18
CA VAL A 124 8.62 -7.57 6.17
C VAL A 124 9.00 -8.51 5.03
N TRP A 125 10.27 -8.57 4.66
CA TRP A 125 10.80 -9.49 3.65
C TRP A 125 10.61 -10.98 3.98
N GLU A 126 10.50 -11.35 5.27
CA GLU A 126 10.26 -12.73 5.67
C GLU A 126 8.80 -13.17 5.48
N TRP A 127 7.84 -12.23 5.53
CA TRP A 127 6.42 -12.54 5.47
C TRP A 127 5.66 -11.89 4.31
N GLY A 128 6.21 -10.87 3.66
CA GLY A 128 5.52 -10.14 2.58
C GLY A 128 5.06 -11.05 1.44
N ALA A 129 5.93 -11.96 0.99
CA ALA A 129 5.55 -12.95 -0.03
C ALA A 129 4.51 -13.97 0.47
N PHE A 130 4.50 -14.28 1.76
CA PHE A 130 3.53 -15.22 2.35
C PHE A 130 2.09 -14.68 2.30
N ILE A 131 1.91 -13.38 2.41
CA ILE A 131 0.60 -12.74 2.24
C ILE A 131 0.33 -12.33 0.79
N ASP A 132 1.16 -12.81 -0.15
CA ASP A 132 1.01 -12.56 -1.59
C ASP A 132 1.14 -11.07 -1.97
N ALA A 133 1.97 -10.32 -1.23
CA ALA A 133 2.37 -8.99 -1.64
C ALA A 133 3.42 -9.05 -2.75
N ASN A 134 3.37 -8.12 -3.69
CA ASN A 134 4.29 -8.09 -4.83
C ASN A 134 5.59 -7.33 -4.52
N SER A 135 5.54 -6.35 -3.63
CA SER A 135 6.74 -5.68 -3.12
C SER A 135 6.55 -5.20 -1.68
N TRP A 136 7.66 -4.87 -1.03
CA TRP A 136 7.65 -4.33 0.32
C TRP A 136 8.86 -3.43 0.56
N ARG A 137 8.63 -2.30 1.19
CA ARG A 137 9.71 -1.42 1.63
C ARG A 137 10.53 -2.06 2.73
N THR A 138 11.83 -2.03 2.55
CA THR A 138 12.79 -2.64 3.48
C THR A 138 13.39 -1.64 4.46
N THR A 139 13.22 -0.32 4.19
CA THR A 139 13.83 0.75 4.99
C THR A 139 12.89 1.95 5.14
N GLY A 140 13.28 2.91 5.98
CA GLY A 140 12.65 4.24 6.07
C GLY A 140 12.89 5.09 4.82
N ASP A 141 12.31 6.29 4.82
CA ASP A 141 12.36 7.21 3.66
C ASP A 141 13.79 7.62 3.32
N ILE A 142 14.11 7.56 2.03
CA ILE A 142 15.36 8.07 1.48
C ILE A 142 15.34 9.60 1.49
N THR A 143 16.51 10.20 1.72
CA THR A 143 16.68 11.65 1.61
C THR A 143 17.69 11.96 0.52
N ASP A 144 17.65 13.18 -0.04
CA ASP A 144 18.54 13.63 -1.10
C ASP A 144 19.95 13.90 -0.57
N THR A 145 20.60 12.83 -0.09
CA THR A 145 21.99 12.81 0.32
C THR A 145 22.66 11.50 -0.10
N TRP A 146 23.95 11.56 -0.48
CA TRP A 146 24.71 10.36 -0.82
C TRP A 146 24.71 9.32 0.31
N LYS A 147 24.83 9.78 1.57
CA LYS A 147 24.79 8.90 2.75
C LYS A 147 23.48 8.11 2.84
N SER A 148 22.35 8.78 2.66
CA SER A 148 21.03 8.16 2.70
C SER A 148 20.86 7.18 1.54
N LEU A 149 21.18 7.61 0.31
CA LEU A 149 21.11 6.77 -0.89
C LEU A 149 21.97 5.52 -0.74
N TYR A 150 23.21 5.67 -0.31
CA TYR A 150 24.13 4.53 -0.13
C TYR A 150 23.65 3.56 0.96
N SER A 151 23.28 4.08 2.13
CA SER A 151 22.84 3.24 3.25
C SER A 151 21.53 2.51 2.94
N ILE A 152 20.57 3.17 2.32
CA ILE A 152 19.25 2.60 2.03
C ILE A 152 19.29 1.71 0.78
N GLY A 153 19.85 2.24 -0.31
CA GLY A 153 19.81 1.57 -1.62
C GLY A 153 20.82 0.43 -1.78
N PHE A 154 21.91 0.44 -1.02
CA PHE A 154 22.98 -0.55 -1.17
C PHE A 154 23.27 -1.28 0.13
N GLU A 155 23.80 -0.59 1.15
CA GLU A 155 24.31 -1.21 2.36
C GLU A 155 23.28 -2.12 3.06
N LYS A 156 22.08 -1.62 3.28
CA LYS A 156 21.00 -2.38 3.94
C LYS A 156 20.35 -3.45 3.05
N GLN A 157 20.63 -3.45 1.74
CA GLN A 157 20.05 -4.42 0.83
C GLN A 157 20.92 -5.67 0.62
N VAL A 158 22.18 -5.66 1.06
CA VAL A 158 23.15 -6.74 0.79
C VAL A 158 22.64 -8.12 1.23
N ASP A 159 22.03 -8.20 2.40
CA ASP A 159 21.55 -9.46 2.98
C ASP A 159 20.09 -9.79 2.62
N LEU A 160 19.41 -8.89 1.89
CA LEU A 160 17.98 -9.03 1.57
C LEU A 160 17.70 -9.67 0.21
N TYR A 161 18.72 -9.86 -0.62
CA TYR A 161 18.54 -10.44 -1.96
C TYR A 161 17.85 -11.82 -1.97
N PRO A 162 18.02 -12.73 -0.96
CA PRO A 162 17.37 -14.03 -0.99
C PRO A 162 15.84 -13.97 -0.89
N TYR A 163 15.30 -12.86 -0.42
CA TYR A 163 13.86 -12.67 -0.25
C TYR A 163 13.17 -12.13 -1.50
N SER A 164 13.94 -11.63 -2.48
CA SER A 164 13.40 -11.24 -3.79
C SER A 164 13.31 -12.45 -4.73
N LYS A 165 12.18 -12.57 -5.41
CA LYS A 165 11.92 -13.60 -6.43
C LYS A 165 10.87 -13.08 -7.43
N PRO A 166 10.69 -13.72 -8.59
CA PRO A 166 9.65 -13.32 -9.54
C PRO A 166 8.29 -13.16 -8.87
N GLY A 167 7.67 -11.98 -9.04
CA GLY A 167 6.40 -11.60 -8.43
C GLY A 167 6.50 -11.01 -7.01
N HIS A 168 7.69 -11.02 -6.39
CA HIS A 168 7.90 -10.60 -5.00
C HIS A 168 9.25 -9.87 -4.86
N TRP A 169 9.24 -8.58 -4.57
CA TRP A 169 10.41 -7.73 -4.67
C TRP A 169 10.68 -6.92 -3.41
N ASN A 170 11.95 -6.86 -3.01
CA ASN A 170 12.41 -5.85 -2.07
C ASN A 170 12.38 -4.48 -2.74
N ASP A 171 11.94 -3.49 -2.00
CA ASP A 171 11.91 -2.09 -2.38
C ASP A 171 12.68 -1.29 -1.31
N PRO A 172 13.84 -0.70 -1.63
CA PRO A 172 14.56 0.12 -0.65
C PRO A 172 13.78 1.35 -0.21
N ASP A 173 13.18 2.05 -1.18
CA ASP A 173 12.25 3.19 -1.03
C ASP A 173 11.76 3.67 -2.41
#